data_493de8e191985bd548a89514bea62a0c
#
_entry.id   493de8e191985bd548a89514bea62a0c
#
_cell.length_a   1.000
_cell.length_b   1.000
_cell.length_c   1.000
_cell.angle_alpha   90.00
_cell.angle_beta   90.00
_cell.angle_gamma   90.00
#
_symmetry.space_group_name_H-M   'P 1'
#
loop_
_entity.id
_entity.type
_entity.pdbx_description
1 polymer ?
#
loop_
_entity_poly.entity_id
_entity_poly.type
_entity_poly.pdbx_seq_one_letter_code
_entity_poly.pdbx_strand_id
1 'polypeptide(L)'
;SPDSEENVFSDSTENTFGDGTGDGEDSQIEYIKGRPLTEEEEKEQLAPFDSLTSYTTAEPIGNDTEDVPGARAAAYPSYYNAADLGYVTSVKNQEPYGMCWAFGMASLLETSFLSQGLGTYDLSEEHLAYFFANRNNDPLGNTAGDINYHYGTDDYGNQDYHESGNDMLASFFLSTWSGMTTEEDVPMATDETHTKKTGVIPDASKEYDAVAYLKNAYFSDYSVSAMKKMVLANNAVTLMYNAQNRYYNADTAAYSYPSSTKSINHLVTVVGWDDNYSAKNFKTASNVTADGAWIVKNSWGENWGKNGYFYLSYQDGSINNLVAASATNQPKYTNNYFYDGTCGLSALAMYAGDKIASVFRASAGNGKAEKLGEVTLAALTTNNTYKVQVYTNLKNAKDPTSGTPAYATPVTLRQPMAGIMTFQIPEVLISQGSSYSIVVLSLIHI
;
A
#
# COMPACT_ATOMS: atom_id res chain seq x y z
N SER A 1 12.78 11.61 -44.31
CA SER A 1 12.52 11.83 -42.86
C SER A 1 11.68 10.71 -42.32
N PRO A 2 12.15 9.95 -41.36
CA PRO A 2 11.36 8.97 -40.66
C PRO A 2 10.76 9.61 -39.40
N ASP A 3 9.53 9.28 -39.18
CA ASP A 3 8.69 9.69 -38.09
C ASP A 3 9.31 9.31 -36.73
N SER A 4 9.50 10.30 -35.89
CA SER A 4 9.77 10.09 -34.47
C SER A 4 8.47 9.77 -33.77
N GLU A 5 8.18 8.50 -33.57
CA GLU A 5 7.16 8.07 -32.61
C GLU A 5 7.68 8.41 -31.19
N GLU A 6 7.17 9.46 -30.60
CA GLU A 6 7.40 9.75 -29.19
C GLU A 6 6.79 8.62 -28.35
N ASN A 7 7.61 8.04 -27.51
CA ASN A 7 7.19 7.03 -26.54
C ASN A 7 6.23 7.68 -25.53
N VAL A 8 4.97 7.33 -25.59
CA VAL A 8 3.94 7.74 -24.61
C VAL A 8 4.12 7.03 -23.26
N PHE A 9 4.93 5.99 -23.21
CA PHE A 9 5.31 5.30 -21.99
C PHE A 9 6.77 5.64 -21.68
N SER A 10 7.04 6.26 -20.55
CA SER A 10 8.42 6.50 -20.13
C SER A 10 9.12 5.18 -19.89
N ASP A 11 10.28 5.00 -20.51
CA ASP A 11 11.14 3.86 -20.29
C ASP A 11 11.88 4.10 -18.97
N SER A 12 11.27 3.74 -17.84
CA SER A 12 11.95 3.79 -16.56
C SER A 12 12.95 2.63 -16.50
N THR A 13 14.20 2.97 -16.71
CA THR A 13 15.35 2.07 -16.55
C THR A 13 15.49 1.60 -15.11
N GLU A 14 15.68 0.29 -14.98
CA GLU A 14 16.26 -0.45 -13.85
C GLU A 14 16.17 0.19 -12.46
N ASN A 15 15.17 -0.26 -11.66
CA ASN A 15 15.18 -0.08 -10.23
C ASN A 15 16.33 -0.90 -9.61
N THR A 16 17.51 -0.32 -9.51
CA THR A 16 18.55 -0.83 -8.63
C THR A 16 18.29 -0.24 -7.25
N PHE A 17 17.74 -1.05 -6.34
CA PHE A 17 17.70 -0.72 -4.92
C PHE A 17 19.14 -0.55 -4.43
N GLY A 18 19.53 0.68 -4.07
CA GLY A 18 20.83 0.95 -3.51
C GLY A 18 20.97 0.28 -2.14
N ASP A 19 22.06 -0.45 -1.98
CA ASP A 19 22.55 -0.98 -0.71
C ASP A 19 22.85 0.20 0.24
N GLY A 20 21.93 0.41 1.18
CA GLY A 20 22.03 1.46 2.19
C GLY A 20 22.97 1.08 3.33
N THR A 21 24.27 0.93 3.06
CA THR A 21 25.27 0.86 4.11
C THR A 21 25.64 2.27 4.56
N GLY A 22 24.90 2.82 5.50
CA GLY A 22 25.27 4.03 6.24
C GLY A 22 25.89 3.64 7.58
N ASP A 23 27.20 3.78 7.71
CA ASP A 23 27.92 3.66 8.97
C ASP A 23 27.55 4.81 9.92
N GLY A 24 26.56 4.58 10.77
CA GLY A 24 26.23 5.40 11.93
C GLY A 24 26.31 4.55 13.18
N GLU A 25 27.23 4.85 14.09
CA GLU A 25 27.36 4.22 15.39
C GLU A 25 26.05 4.29 16.18
N ASP A 26 25.38 3.34 16.28
CA ASP A 26 24.88 2.20 16.95
C ASP A 26 24.47 2.40 18.41
N SER A 27 23.18 2.47 18.62
CA SER A 27 22.58 1.87 19.78
C SER A 27 21.72 0.69 19.32
N GLN A 28 22.34 -0.46 19.10
CA GLN A 28 21.65 -1.69 18.76
C GLN A 28 20.62 -2.01 19.83
N ILE A 29 19.39 -1.74 19.50
CA ILE A 29 18.26 -2.24 20.25
C ILE A 29 17.97 -3.64 19.70
N GLU A 30 18.60 -4.67 20.27
CA GLU A 30 18.27 -6.07 19.98
C GLU A 30 16.86 -6.41 20.48
N TYR A 31 15.81 -6.00 19.78
CA TYR A 31 14.45 -6.32 20.18
C TYR A 31 13.79 -7.42 19.35
N ILE A 32 14.44 -7.90 18.33
CA ILE A 32 13.86 -8.88 17.42
C ILE A 32 14.44 -10.25 17.74
N LYS A 33 13.65 -11.08 18.42
CA LYS A 33 13.93 -12.51 18.59
C LYS A 33 13.27 -13.37 17.50
N GLY A 34 13.12 -12.82 16.30
CA GLY A 34 12.85 -13.60 15.11
C GLY A 34 14.16 -14.06 14.48
N ARG A 35 14.19 -15.15 13.77
CA ARG A 35 15.35 -15.48 12.95
C ARG A 35 15.35 -14.64 11.66
N PRO A 36 16.50 -14.23 11.14
CA PRO A 36 16.62 -13.73 9.80
C PRO A 36 16.05 -14.75 8.79
N LEU A 37 15.52 -14.27 7.70
CA LEU A 37 15.14 -15.11 6.57
C LEU A 37 16.39 -15.87 6.07
N THR A 38 16.19 -17.09 5.59
CA THR A 38 17.24 -17.78 4.83
C THR A 38 17.35 -17.16 3.44
N GLU A 39 18.49 -17.34 2.75
CA GLU A 39 18.67 -16.86 1.37
C GLU A 39 17.56 -17.37 0.41
N GLU A 40 16.98 -18.52 0.69
CA GLU A 40 15.92 -19.13 -0.10
C GLU A 40 14.58 -18.45 0.20
N GLU A 41 14.29 -18.17 1.46
CA GLU A 41 13.13 -17.40 1.91
C GLU A 41 13.24 -15.93 1.50
N GLU A 42 14.42 -15.33 1.50
CA GLU A 42 14.65 -13.99 0.94
C GLU A 42 14.40 -13.96 -0.55
N LYS A 43 14.82 -14.97 -1.29
CA LYS A 43 14.49 -15.07 -2.72
C LYS A 43 13.00 -15.26 -2.97
N GLU A 44 12.31 -15.96 -2.10
CA GLU A 44 10.85 -16.18 -2.24
C GLU A 44 10.02 -14.99 -1.74
N GLN A 45 10.48 -14.28 -0.69
CA GLN A 45 9.69 -13.26 0.01
C GLN A 45 10.21 -11.83 -0.17
N LEU A 46 11.50 -11.65 -0.45
CA LEU A 46 12.16 -10.35 -0.60
C LEU A 46 12.82 -10.16 -1.96
N ALA A 47 12.83 -11.17 -2.82
CA ALA A 47 13.16 -10.92 -4.19
C ALA A 47 12.24 -9.81 -4.69
N PRO A 48 12.78 -8.85 -5.46
CA PRO A 48 12.13 -7.60 -5.75
C PRO A 48 10.64 -7.80 -6.01
N PHE A 49 9.80 -6.96 -5.50
CA PHE A 49 8.33 -7.00 -5.36
C PHE A 49 7.52 -7.84 -6.37
N ASP A 50 8.16 -8.35 -7.39
CA ASP A 50 7.69 -9.32 -8.36
C ASP A 50 7.53 -10.74 -7.80
N SER A 51 8.00 -11.04 -6.60
CA SER A 51 7.90 -12.35 -5.97
C SER A 51 6.99 -12.40 -4.73
N LEU A 52 6.10 -11.44 -4.58
CA LEU A 52 5.00 -11.55 -3.62
C LEU A 52 4.01 -12.67 -3.99
N THR A 53 4.51 -13.70 -4.65
CA THR A 53 3.75 -14.86 -5.11
C THR A 53 3.22 -15.74 -3.98
N SER A 54 3.72 -15.58 -2.78
CA SER A 54 3.26 -16.33 -1.61
C SER A 54 1.90 -15.87 -1.05
N TYR A 55 1.31 -14.78 -1.60
CA TYR A 55 0.00 -14.27 -1.13
C TYR A 55 -1.20 -14.88 -1.85
N THR A 56 -0.98 -15.82 -2.73
CA THR A 56 -1.93 -16.32 -3.73
C THR A 56 -3.18 -16.96 -3.21
N THR A 57 -3.29 -17.33 -1.98
CA THR A 57 -4.37 -18.18 -1.50
C THR A 57 -5.34 -17.51 -0.56
N ALA A 58 -5.28 -16.18 -0.50
CA ALA A 58 -6.18 -15.47 0.37
C ALA A 58 -7.64 -15.68 -0.05
N GLU A 59 -8.41 -16.33 0.78
CA GLU A 59 -9.84 -16.23 0.72
C GLU A 59 -10.25 -14.76 0.93
N PRO A 60 -11.25 -14.25 0.21
CA PRO A 60 -11.54 -12.83 0.22
C PRO A 60 -12.07 -12.37 1.56
N ILE A 61 -11.75 -11.13 1.85
CA ILE A 61 -12.40 -10.38 2.91
C ILE A 61 -13.84 -10.12 2.47
N GLY A 62 -14.74 -10.75 3.09
CA GLY A 62 -16.15 -10.51 2.89
C GLY A 62 -16.93 -11.51 3.68
N ASN A 63 -17.42 -11.05 4.79
CA ASN A 63 -18.37 -11.73 5.66
C ASN A 63 -18.01 -13.18 5.99
N ASP A 64 -17.80 -13.44 7.26
CA ASP A 64 -17.89 -14.76 7.88
C ASP A 64 -19.24 -15.42 7.54
N THR A 65 -19.40 -15.84 6.30
CA THR A 65 -20.30 -16.93 6.00
C THR A 65 -19.43 -18.15 6.20
N GLU A 66 -19.58 -18.79 7.36
CA GLU A 66 -19.16 -20.16 7.55
C GLU A 66 -19.43 -20.90 6.25
N ASP A 67 -18.42 -21.60 5.72
CA ASP A 67 -18.58 -22.50 4.59
C ASP A 67 -19.66 -23.51 4.97
N VAL A 68 -20.89 -23.22 4.57
CA VAL A 68 -21.95 -24.21 4.64
C VAL A 68 -21.67 -25.21 3.53
N PRO A 69 -21.34 -26.47 3.83
CA PRO A 69 -21.08 -27.46 2.82
C PRO A 69 -22.27 -27.55 1.85
N GLY A 70 -22.07 -27.12 0.60
CA GLY A 70 -23.11 -27.11 -0.42
C GLY A 70 -23.51 -25.75 -0.97
N ALA A 71 -23.02 -24.62 -0.45
CA ALA A 71 -23.23 -23.33 -1.07
C ALA A 71 -22.40 -23.27 -2.37
N ARG A 72 -23.06 -23.20 -3.51
CA ARG A 72 -22.42 -22.81 -4.78
C ARG A 72 -21.82 -21.43 -4.56
N ALA A 73 -20.53 -21.29 -4.83
CA ALA A 73 -19.89 -19.96 -4.93
C ALA A 73 -20.79 -19.08 -5.82
N ALA A 74 -21.23 -17.94 -5.31
CA ALA A 74 -22.03 -17.01 -6.09
C ALA A 74 -21.20 -16.63 -7.32
N ALA A 75 -21.74 -16.85 -8.52
CA ALA A 75 -21.07 -16.45 -9.74
C ALA A 75 -20.93 -14.93 -9.74
N TYR A 76 -19.73 -14.41 -10.02
CA TYR A 76 -19.52 -12.98 -10.21
C TYR A 76 -20.43 -12.47 -11.36
N PRO A 77 -20.94 -11.24 -11.29
CA PRO A 77 -21.62 -10.65 -12.42
C PRO A 77 -20.67 -10.61 -13.62
N SER A 78 -21.19 -10.70 -14.83
CA SER A 78 -20.39 -10.62 -16.06
C SER A 78 -19.84 -9.19 -16.30
N TYR A 79 -20.39 -8.20 -15.63
CA TYR A 79 -19.98 -6.81 -15.68
C TYR A 79 -20.09 -6.17 -14.31
N TYR A 80 -19.07 -5.38 -13.96
CA TYR A 80 -19.07 -4.51 -12.79
C TYR A 80 -18.23 -3.27 -13.09
N ASN A 81 -18.70 -2.10 -12.66
CA ASN A 81 -17.92 -0.88 -12.77
C ASN A 81 -18.26 0.06 -11.59
N ALA A 82 -17.31 0.29 -10.72
CA ALA A 82 -17.49 1.18 -9.56
C ALA A 82 -17.73 2.64 -9.98
N ALA A 83 -17.28 3.05 -11.18
CA ALA A 83 -17.57 4.39 -11.71
C ALA A 83 -19.06 4.57 -12.02
N ASP A 84 -19.75 3.53 -12.49
CA ASP A 84 -21.20 3.58 -12.76
C ASP A 84 -22.01 3.71 -11.46
N LEU A 85 -21.41 3.33 -10.34
CA LEU A 85 -22.00 3.46 -9.00
C LEU A 85 -21.65 4.80 -8.31
N GLY A 86 -20.84 5.63 -8.94
CA GLY A 86 -20.40 6.91 -8.40
C GLY A 86 -19.31 6.79 -7.31
N TYR A 87 -18.56 5.70 -7.28
CA TYR A 87 -17.51 5.46 -6.29
C TYR A 87 -16.11 5.85 -6.77
N VAL A 88 -15.97 6.36 -7.98
CA VAL A 88 -14.67 6.71 -8.56
C VAL A 88 -14.63 8.23 -8.83
N THR A 89 -13.54 8.86 -8.39
CA THR A 89 -13.27 10.28 -8.65
C THR A 89 -12.82 10.52 -10.09
N SER A 90 -12.70 11.80 -10.49
CA SER A 90 -12.21 12.19 -11.81
C SER A 90 -10.83 11.61 -12.12
N VAL A 91 -10.53 11.48 -13.40
CA VAL A 91 -9.21 11.07 -13.87
C VAL A 91 -8.24 12.24 -13.72
N LYS A 92 -7.08 11.96 -13.15
CA LYS A 92 -6.00 12.93 -12.94
C LYS A 92 -4.88 12.74 -13.98
N ASN A 93 -3.92 13.65 -14.00
CA ASN A 93 -2.76 13.59 -14.90
C ASN A 93 -1.46 13.70 -14.13
N GLN A 94 -0.65 12.63 -14.16
CA GLN A 94 0.65 12.57 -13.50
C GLN A 94 1.78 13.24 -14.29
N GLU A 95 1.57 13.52 -15.58
CA GLU A 95 2.64 14.07 -16.42
C GLU A 95 3.18 15.40 -15.85
N PRO A 96 4.51 15.60 -15.85
CA PRO A 96 5.53 14.77 -16.51
C PRO A 96 6.24 13.75 -15.58
N TYR A 97 5.68 13.41 -14.44
CA TYR A 97 6.35 12.69 -13.36
C TYR A 97 6.09 11.19 -13.34
N GLY A 98 7.04 10.41 -12.80
CA GLY A 98 6.95 8.96 -12.58
C GLY A 98 6.15 8.57 -11.33
N MET A 99 5.06 9.27 -11.01
CA MET A 99 4.32 9.16 -9.75
C MET A 99 3.08 8.27 -9.83
N CYS A 100 2.96 7.38 -10.81
CA CYS A 100 1.78 6.54 -10.99
C CYS A 100 1.32 5.82 -9.71
N TRP A 101 2.26 5.42 -8.87
CA TRP A 101 2.00 4.77 -7.58
C TRP A 101 1.25 5.68 -6.59
N ALA A 102 1.59 6.97 -6.53
CA ALA A 102 0.91 7.94 -5.67
C ALA A 102 -0.52 8.20 -6.17
N PHE A 103 -0.71 8.31 -7.49
CA PHE A 103 -2.03 8.43 -8.13
C PHE A 103 -2.90 7.19 -7.88
N GLY A 104 -2.30 6.00 -7.92
CA GLY A 104 -2.99 4.77 -7.57
C GLY A 104 -3.45 4.76 -6.13
N MET A 105 -2.59 5.12 -5.19
CA MET A 105 -2.94 5.20 -3.76
C MET A 105 -4.02 6.24 -3.49
N ALA A 106 -3.91 7.45 -4.07
CA ALA A 106 -4.95 8.47 -3.98
C ALA A 106 -6.30 7.91 -4.48
N SER A 107 -6.31 7.24 -5.63
CA SER A 107 -7.50 6.63 -6.20
C SER A 107 -8.13 5.58 -5.28
N LEU A 108 -7.34 4.75 -4.60
CA LEU A 108 -7.85 3.78 -3.61
C LEU A 108 -8.53 4.48 -2.43
N LEU A 109 -7.89 5.49 -1.83
CA LEU A 109 -8.41 6.18 -0.65
C LEU A 109 -9.66 7.03 -1.01
N GLU A 110 -9.65 7.73 -2.13
CA GLU A 110 -10.79 8.50 -2.66
C GLU A 110 -11.99 7.59 -2.92
N THR A 111 -11.78 6.44 -3.57
CA THR A 111 -12.83 5.43 -3.80
C THR A 111 -13.36 4.86 -2.49
N SER A 112 -12.48 4.60 -1.54
CA SER A 112 -12.89 4.15 -0.21
C SER A 112 -13.80 5.19 0.49
N PHE A 113 -13.52 6.47 0.35
CA PHE A 113 -14.37 7.53 0.91
C PHE A 113 -15.74 7.60 0.24
N LEU A 114 -15.77 7.62 -1.08
CA LEU A 114 -17.02 7.66 -1.84
C LEU A 114 -17.92 6.46 -1.52
N SER A 115 -17.36 5.26 -1.49
CA SER A 115 -18.12 4.04 -1.22
C SER A 115 -18.65 3.96 0.22
N GLN A 116 -18.01 4.63 1.16
CA GLN A 116 -18.46 4.75 2.56
C GLN A 116 -19.39 5.95 2.79
N GLY A 117 -19.59 6.82 1.79
CA GLY A 117 -20.37 8.05 1.95
C GLY A 117 -19.68 9.12 2.82
N LEU A 118 -18.36 9.08 2.91
CA LEU A 118 -17.56 10.02 3.69
C LEU A 118 -17.26 11.34 2.94
N GLY A 119 -17.69 11.45 1.69
CA GLY A 119 -17.51 12.64 0.85
C GLY A 119 -16.58 12.40 -0.33
N THR A 120 -16.48 13.44 -1.18
CA THR A 120 -15.57 13.47 -2.32
C THR A 120 -14.35 14.29 -1.95
N TYR A 121 -13.18 13.70 -2.10
CA TYR A 121 -11.90 14.35 -1.84
C TYR A 121 -11.05 14.30 -3.12
N ASP A 122 -10.25 15.33 -3.33
CA ASP A 122 -9.17 15.40 -4.28
C ASP A 122 -7.88 15.36 -3.45
N LEU A 123 -7.27 14.17 -3.34
CA LEU A 123 -6.11 13.94 -2.50
C LEU A 123 -4.83 14.29 -3.23
N SER A 124 -3.86 14.84 -2.50
CA SER A 124 -2.59 15.29 -3.03
C SER A 124 -1.61 14.12 -3.22
N GLU A 125 -1.27 13.83 -4.45
CA GLU A 125 -0.21 12.89 -4.81
C GLU A 125 1.18 13.47 -4.46
N GLU A 126 1.33 14.78 -4.59
CA GLU A 126 2.56 15.51 -4.21
C GLU A 126 2.88 15.33 -2.73
N HIS A 127 1.86 15.48 -1.86
CA HIS A 127 2.02 15.27 -0.42
C HIS A 127 2.52 13.85 -0.12
N LEU A 128 1.87 12.83 -0.69
CA LEU A 128 2.26 11.45 -0.49
C LEU A 128 3.69 11.19 -0.97
N ALA A 129 4.01 11.59 -2.21
CA ALA A 129 5.32 11.32 -2.79
C ALA A 129 6.44 12.03 -2.04
N TYR A 130 6.24 13.29 -1.69
CA TYR A 130 7.26 14.07 -0.99
C TYR A 130 7.55 13.48 0.40
N PHE A 131 6.54 13.30 1.25
CA PHE A 131 6.76 12.84 2.62
C PHE A 131 7.11 11.36 2.71
N PHE A 132 6.75 10.56 1.73
CA PHE A 132 7.26 9.20 1.60
C PHE A 132 8.78 9.15 1.50
N ALA A 133 9.37 10.05 0.72
CA ALA A 133 10.82 10.16 0.56
C ALA A 133 11.51 11.01 1.64
N ASN A 134 10.81 11.98 2.22
CA ASN A 134 11.36 13.02 3.08
C ASN A 134 10.63 13.14 4.42
N ARG A 135 10.18 12.05 5.01
CA ARG A 135 9.59 12.10 6.34
C ARG A 135 10.61 12.61 7.36
N ASN A 136 10.28 13.72 8.02
CA ASN A 136 11.20 14.41 8.90
C ASN A 136 10.94 14.16 10.39
N ASN A 137 9.70 13.88 10.76
CA ASN A 137 9.29 13.85 12.14
C ASN A 137 8.34 12.68 12.46
N ASP A 138 8.53 12.12 13.63
CA ASP A 138 7.50 11.39 14.35
C ASP A 138 6.91 12.34 15.40
N PRO A 139 5.61 12.67 15.35
CA PRO A 139 5.00 13.63 16.29
C PRO A 139 5.15 13.20 17.76
N LEU A 140 5.31 11.90 18.02
CA LEU A 140 5.41 11.34 19.36
C LEU A 140 6.86 10.96 19.75
N GLY A 141 7.81 11.12 18.85
CA GLY A 141 9.24 10.88 19.12
C GLY A 141 9.60 9.42 19.36
N ASN A 142 8.87 8.46 18.80
CA ASN A 142 9.07 7.03 19.04
C ASN A 142 9.71 6.27 17.87
N THR A 143 10.04 6.93 16.78
CA THR A 143 10.58 6.31 15.55
C THR A 143 12.10 6.33 15.46
N ALA A 144 12.80 6.30 16.59
CA ALA A 144 14.26 6.19 16.58
C ALA A 144 14.68 4.90 15.86
N GLY A 145 15.41 5.05 14.75
CA GLY A 145 15.84 3.92 13.90
C GLY A 145 14.93 3.68 12.70
N ASP A 146 13.82 4.37 12.58
CA ASP A 146 13.02 4.37 11.35
C ASP A 146 13.75 5.16 10.25
N ILE A 147 13.62 4.74 9.02
CA ILE A 147 14.33 5.31 7.88
C ILE A 147 13.36 5.89 6.85
N ASN A 148 13.78 6.95 6.20
CA ASN A 148 13.11 7.44 5.00
C ASN A 148 13.48 6.57 3.80
N TYR A 149 12.54 6.39 2.91
CA TYR A 149 12.83 5.80 1.61
C TYR A 149 13.51 6.85 0.75
N HIS A 150 14.76 6.62 0.37
CA HIS A 150 15.51 7.54 -0.47
C HIS A 150 15.56 7.02 -1.90
N TYR A 151 14.94 7.76 -2.81
CA TYR A 151 15.27 7.69 -4.23
C TYR A 151 16.63 8.37 -4.47
N GLY A 152 17.19 8.25 -5.62
CA GLY A 152 18.41 8.97 -5.99
C GLY A 152 18.28 10.50 -5.76
N THR A 153 19.32 11.20 -6.02
CA THR A 153 19.30 12.66 -6.09
C THR A 153 19.09 13.09 -7.54
N ASP A 154 18.27 14.13 -7.73
CA ASP A 154 18.15 14.81 -9.02
C ASP A 154 19.48 15.45 -9.43
N ASP A 155 19.56 15.99 -10.66
CA ASP A 155 20.74 16.70 -11.19
C ASP A 155 21.16 17.91 -10.36
N TYR A 156 20.37 18.33 -9.39
CA TYR A 156 20.60 19.47 -8.50
C TYR A 156 20.93 19.05 -7.06
N GLY A 157 21.00 17.74 -6.78
CA GLY A 157 21.31 17.19 -5.46
C GLY A 157 20.14 17.18 -4.48
N ASN A 158 18.88 17.42 -4.95
CA ASN A 158 17.68 17.19 -4.15
C ASN A 158 17.27 15.73 -4.27
N GLN A 159 16.55 15.22 -3.29
CA GLN A 159 15.96 13.89 -3.42
C GLN A 159 14.86 13.93 -4.49
N ASP A 160 14.99 13.05 -5.46
CA ASP A 160 14.01 12.91 -6.53
C ASP A 160 12.87 12.03 -6.03
N TYR A 161 11.77 12.65 -5.64
CA TYR A 161 10.55 11.98 -5.17
C TYR A 161 9.46 11.92 -6.24
N HIS A 162 9.70 12.54 -7.41
CA HIS A 162 8.78 12.51 -8.54
C HIS A 162 8.97 11.30 -9.47
N GLU A 163 9.93 10.47 -9.17
CA GLU A 163 10.21 9.24 -9.90
C GLU A 163 9.46 8.04 -9.32
N SER A 164 9.88 6.87 -9.66
CA SER A 164 9.25 5.61 -9.32
C SER A 164 8.91 5.44 -7.83
N GLY A 165 7.96 4.58 -7.53
CA GLY A 165 7.55 4.19 -6.19
C GLY A 165 6.73 2.92 -6.21
N ASN A 166 6.15 2.57 -5.07
CA ASN A 166 5.46 1.32 -4.89
C ASN A 166 4.26 1.49 -3.94
N ASP A 167 3.12 0.97 -4.32
CA ASP A 167 1.87 1.08 -3.56
C ASP A 167 1.89 0.29 -2.25
N MET A 168 2.60 -0.82 -2.20
CA MET A 168 2.76 -1.59 -0.97
C MET A 168 3.62 -0.84 0.05
N LEU A 169 4.76 -0.28 -0.36
CA LEU A 169 5.59 0.56 0.51
C LEU A 169 4.84 1.82 0.95
N ALA A 170 4.09 2.44 0.04
CA ALA A 170 3.22 3.56 0.37
C ALA A 170 2.17 3.19 1.41
N SER A 171 1.66 1.96 1.39
CA SER A 171 0.73 1.48 2.42
C SER A 171 1.38 1.41 3.80
N PHE A 172 2.65 1.00 3.91
CA PHE A 172 3.40 1.06 5.17
C PHE A 172 3.57 2.50 5.63
N PHE A 173 4.00 3.39 4.74
CA PHE A 173 4.12 4.81 5.05
C PHE A 173 2.79 5.40 5.54
N LEU A 174 1.70 5.15 4.84
CA LEU A 174 0.38 5.65 5.22
C LEU A 174 -0.13 5.08 6.56
N SER A 175 0.40 3.94 7.01
CA SER A 175 0.07 3.38 8.33
C SER A 175 0.62 4.24 9.48
N THR A 176 1.55 5.15 9.22
CA THR A 176 2.08 6.12 10.20
C THR A 176 1.11 7.25 10.55
N TRP A 177 0.03 7.39 9.79
CA TRP A 177 -0.90 8.53 9.81
C TRP A 177 -0.31 9.85 9.28
N SER A 178 0.80 9.83 8.56
CA SER A 178 1.14 10.95 7.69
C SER A 178 -0.01 11.21 6.72
N GLY A 179 -0.66 10.13 6.27
CA GLY A 179 -1.89 10.21 5.50
C GLY A 179 -1.69 10.95 4.18
N MET A 180 -2.79 11.49 3.67
CA MET A 180 -2.78 12.40 2.52
C MET A 180 -3.64 13.63 2.85
N THR A 181 -3.13 14.80 2.50
CA THR A 181 -3.90 16.05 2.50
C THR A 181 -4.62 16.24 1.17
N THR A 182 -5.28 17.38 0.98
CA THR A 182 -5.96 17.71 -0.28
C THR A 182 -5.00 18.28 -1.32
N GLU A 183 -5.34 18.15 -2.59
CA GLU A 183 -4.64 18.79 -3.70
C GLU A 183 -4.62 20.32 -3.58
N GLU A 184 -5.65 20.92 -2.96
CA GLU A 184 -5.69 22.37 -2.69
C GLU A 184 -4.63 22.79 -1.66
N ASP A 185 -4.37 21.98 -0.65
CA ASP A 185 -3.40 22.27 0.41
C ASP A 185 -1.94 22.04 -0.02
N VAL A 186 -1.69 21.03 -0.81
CA VAL A 186 -0.39 20.66 -1.36
C VAL A 186 -0.56 20.31 -2.84
N PRO A 187 -0.65 21.30 -3.72
CA PRO A 187 -0.91 21.06 -5.13
C PRO A 187 0.30 20.40 -5.81
N MET A 188 -0.03 19.52 -6.77
CA MET A 188 0.98 18.88 -7.60
C MET A 188 1.78 19.92 -8.38
N ALA A 189 3.06 19.70 -8.47
CA ALA A 189 3.96 20.46 -9.30
C ALA A 189 3.54 20.38 -10.79
N THR A 190 3.32 21.52 -11.43
CA THR A 190 2.74 21.56 -12.80
C THR A 190 3.73 21.93 -13.88
N ASP A 191 4.96 22.29 -13.54
CA ASP A 191 5.94 22.75 -14.51
C ASP A 191 7.35 22.22 -14.25
N GLU A 192 8.20 22.30 -15.28
CA GLU A 192 9.59 21.88 -15.22
C GLU A 192 10.41 22.65 -14.15
N THR A 193 9.86 23.68 -13.54
CA THR A 193 10.57 24.46 -12.51
C THR A 193 10.59 23.75 -11.17
N HIS A 194 9.71 22.82 -10.94
CA HIS A 194 9.64 22.04 -9.71
C HIS A 194 10.77 21.03 -9.55
N THR A 195 11.21 20.44 -10.65
CA THR A 195 12.40 19.59 -10.67
C THR A 195 13.69 20.41 -10.61
N LYS A 196 13.61 21.72 -10.79
CA LYS A 196 14.76 22.63 -10.93
C LYS A 196 14.72 23.70 -9.86
N LYS A 197 15.43 23.53 -8.74
CA LYS A 197 15.81 24.58 -7.76
C LYS A 197 14.74 25.52 -7.17
N THR A 198 13.58 25.66 -7.78
CA THR A 198 12.52 26.59 -7.40
C THR A 198 11.21 25.90 -7.08
N GLY A 199 11.20 24.57 -7.04
CA GLY A 199 10.03 23.78 -6.75
C GLY A 199 9.44 24.15 -5.39
N VAL A 200 8.13 24.20 -5.31
CA VAL A 200 7.43 24.36 -4.05
C VAL A 200 7.55 23.03 -3.31
N ILE A 201 8.60 22.92 -2.51
CA ILE A 201 8.73 21.81 -1.56
C ILE A 201 7.58 21.95 -0.56
N PRO A 202 6.78 20.91 -0.29
CA PRO A 202 5.77 20.96 0.73
C PRO A 202 6.33 21.39 2.08
N ASP A 203 5.65 22.31 2.76
CA ASP A 203 6.06 22.74 4.09
C ASP A 203 6.04 21.57 5.07
N ALA A 204 7.08 21.42 5.90
CA ALA A 204 7.21 20.32 6.84
C ALA A 204 6.01 20.21 7.82
N SER A 205 5.31 21.31 8.09
CA SER A 205 4.09 21.31 8.92
C SER A 205 2.94 20.54 8.29
N LYS A 206 2.98 20.29 6.97
CA LYS A 206 1.97 19.54 6.23
C LYS A 206 2.11 18.00 6.36
N GLU A 207 3.21 17.50 6.90
CA GLU A 207 3.49 16.06 6.95
C GLU A 207 2.35 15.23 7.60
N TYR A 208 1.77 15.76 8.68
CA TYR A 208 0.67 15.13 9.40
C TYR A 208 -0.66 15.93 9.33
N ASP A 209 -0.75 16.90 8.43
CA ASP A 209 -1.97 17.66 8.16
C ASP A 209 -2.83 16.91 7.14
N ALA A 210 -3.31 15.73 7.52
CA ALA A 210 -4.00 14.83 6.64
C ALA A 210 -5.52 14.88 6.79
N VAL A 211 -6.22 14.62 5.69
CA VAL A 211 -7.68 14.42 5.63
C VAL A 211 -8.03 12.97 5.35
N ALA A 212 -7.06 12.18 4.89
CA ALA A 212 -7.23 10.76 4.58
C ALA A 212 -6.19 9.93 5.32
N TYR A 213 -6.65 8.93 6.07
CA TYR A 213 -5.84 8.03 6.88
C TYR A 213 -6.08 6.59 6.46
N LEU A 214 -5.01 5.84 6.25
CA LEU A 214 -5.09 4.42 5.98
C LEU A 214 -5.70 3.68 7.18
N LYS A 215 -6.70 2.85 6.92
CA LYS A 215 -7.28 1.94 7.91
C LYS A 215 -6.75 0.52 7.73
N ASN A 216 -6.83 0.01 6.51
CA ASN A 216 -6.28 -1.30 6.14
C ASN A 216 -5.74 -1.23 4.71
N ALA A 217 -4.72 -2.04 4.42
CA ALA A 217 -4.29 -2.36 3.08
C ALA A 217 -4.27 -3.88 2.89
N TYR A 218 -4.63 -4.35 1.72
CA TYR A 218 -4.77 -5.76 1.39
C TYR A 218 -3.91 -6.07 0.18
N PHE A 219 -3.09 -7.10 0.30
CA PHE A 219 -2.16 -7.53 -0.75
C PHE A 219 -2.57 -8.90 -1.27
N SER A 220 -2.43 -9.11 -2.57
CA SER A 220 -2.67 -10.41 -3.20
C SER A 220 -1.86 -10.54 -4.49
N ASP A 221 -1.54 -11.76 -4.85
CA ASP A 221 -1.12 -12.08 -6.19
C ASP A 221 -2.27 -11.94 -7.17
N TYR A 222 -1.92 -11.77 -8.44
CA TYR A 222 -2.90 -11.70 -9.49
C TYR A 222 -3.52 -13.07 -9.81
N SER A 223 -4.82 -13.10 -9.77
CA SER A 223 -5.67 -14.03 -10.51
C SER A 223 -6.99 -13.32 -10.83
N VAL A 224 -7.69 -13.77 -11.87
CA VAL A 224 -8.99 -13.18 -12.23
C VAL A 224 -9.98 -13.25 -11.07
N SER A 225 -9.99 -14.36 -10.33
CA SER A 225 -10.84 -14.52 -9.16
C SER A 225 -10.46 -13.58 -8.02
N ALA A 226 -9.17 -13.49 -7.67
CA ALA A 226 -8.69 -12.60 -6.62
C ALA A 226 -9.01 -11.14 -6.94
N MET A 227 -8.73 -10.69 -8.18
CA MET A 227 -9.03 -9.34 -8.61
C MET A 227 -10.53 -9.03 -8.50
N LYS A 228 -11.41 -9.88 -9.05
CA LYS A 228 -12.87 -9.66 -8.96
C LYS A 228 -13.34 -9.56 -7.52
N LYS A 229 -12.86 -10.45 -6.66
CA LYS A 229 -13.16 -10.44 -5.22
C LYS A 229 -12.72 -9.13 -4.56
N MET A 230 -11.49 -8.70 -4.79
CA MET A 230 -10.94 -7.48 -4.21
C MET A 230 -11.67 -6.23 -4.72
N VAL A 231 -11.99 -6.17 -6.02
CA VAL A 231 -12.76 -5.05 -6.59
C VAL A 231 -14.17 -4.98 -6.01
N LEU A 232 -14.86 -6.11 -5.84
CA LEU A 232 -16.19 -6.10 -5.21
C LEU A 232 -16.14 -5.64 -3.74
N ALA A 233 -15.08 -6.01 -3.03
CA ALA A 233 -14.93 -5.66 -1.62
C ALA A 233 -14.53 -4.20 -1.40
N ASN A 234 -13.74 -3.62 -2.32
CA ASN A 234 -13.09 -2.32 -2.12
C ASN A 234 -13.42 -1.28 -3.20
N ASN A 235 -14.10 -1.67 -4.29
CA ASN A 235 -14.45 -0.86 -5.47
C ASN A 235 -13.25 -0.41 -6.33
N ALA A 236 -12.05 -0.48 -5.82
CA ALA A 236 -10.82 -0.16 -6.53
C ALA A 236 -9.68 -1.07 -6.04
N VAL A 237 -8.81 -1.46 -6.96
CA VAL A 237 -7.59 -2.25 -6.72
C VAL A 237 -6.50 -1.75 -7.62
N THR A 238 -5.32 -1.45 -7.10
CA THR A 238 -4.15 -1.15 -7.92
C THR A 238 -3.49 -2.42 -8.43
N LEU A 239 -2.86 -2.33 -9.57
CA LEU A 239 -1.97 -3.34 -10.13
C LEU A 239 -0.81 -2.67 -10.85
N MET A 240 0.28 -3.41 -10.98
CA MET A 240 1.41 -3.04 -11.80
C MET A 240 1.45 -3.89 -13.07
N TYR A 241 1.87 -3.30 -14.19
CA TYR A 241 2.01 -4.01 -15.45
C TYR A 241 3.11 -3.39 -16.33
N ASN A 242 3.45 -4.06 -17.43
CA ASN A 242 4.40 -3.55 -18.42
C ASN A 242 3.65 -2.79 -19.51
N ALA A 243 3.70 -1.47 -19.49
CA ALA A 243 3.05 -0.62 -20.49
C ALA A 243 3.98 -0.33 -21.65
N GLN A 244 3.55 -0.67 -22.89
CA GLN A 244 4.27 -0.40 -24.14
C GLN A 244 3.32 -0.02 -25.27
N ASN A 245 3.58 1.08 -25.96
CA ASN A 245 2.72 1.61 -27.04
C ASN A 245 2.39 0.59 -28.12
N ARG A 246 3.32 -0.28 -28.47
CA ARG A 246 3.13 -1.27 -29.54
C ARG A 246 1.98 -2.24 -29.28
N TYR A 247 1.58 -2.44 -28.01
CA TYR A 247 0.48 -3.33 -27.63
C TYR A 247 -0.82 -2.59 -27.33
N TYR A 248 -0.80 -1.26 -27.29
CA TYR A 248 -1.97 -0.45 -27.06
C TYR A 248 -2.75 -0.20 -28.36
N ASN A 249 -4.04 -0.53 -28.37
CA ASN A 249 -4.98 -0.21 -29.44
C ASN A 249 -5.75 1.07 -29.09
N ALA A 250 -5.38 2.19 -29.71
CA ALA A 250 -6.00 3.48 -29.43
C ALA A 250 -7.47 3.56 -29.87
N ASP A 251 -7.88 2.82 -30.91
CA ASP A 251 -9.26 2.85 -31.43
C ASP A 251 -10.25 2.24 -30.43
N THR A 252 -9.81 1.27 -29.65
CA THR A 252 -10.65 0.54 -28.69
C THR A 252 -10.24 0.80 -27.24
N ALA A 253 -9.17 1.57 -27.02
CA ALA A 253 -8.53 1.76 -25.72
C ALA A 253 -8.20 0.43 -25.01
N ALA A 254 -7.69 -0.56 -25.75
CA ALA A 254 -7.43 -1.91 -25.26
C ALA A 254 -5.92 -2.21 -25.21
N TYR A 255 -5.51 -2.86 -24.15
CA TYR A 255 -4.12 -3.22 -23.91
C TYR A 255 -3.95 -4.65 -23.42
N SER A 256 -2.90 -5.34 -23.90
CA SER A 256 -2.41 -6.57 -23.30
C SER A 256 -0.96 -6.84 -23.69
N TYR A 257 -0.11 -7.10 -22.71
CA TYR A 257 1.25 -7.58 -22.92
C TYR A 257 1.24 -9.10 -23.20
N PRO A 258 1.91 -9.58 -24.27
CA PRO A 258 1.64 -10.92 -24.82
C PRO A 258 2.31 -12.07 -24.08
N SER A 259 3.21 -11.80 -23.15
CA SER A 259 4.03 -12.84 -22.51
C SER A 259 4.29 -12.52 -21.05
N SER A 260 4.61 -13.55 -20.26
CA SER A 260 5.04 -13.33 -18.90
C SER A 260 6.34 -12.54 -18.84
N THR A 261 6.36 -11.51 -18.03
CA THR A 261 7.55 -10.71 -17.74
C THR A 261 7.51 -10.21 -16.30
N LYS A 262 8.70 -10.03 -15.74
CA LYS A 262 8.87 -9.37 -14.44
C LYS A 262 9.19 -7.87 -14.58
N SER A 263 9.45 -7.41 -15.80
CA SER A 263 9.63 -5.99 -16.06
C SER A 263 8.30 -5.29 -16.03
N ILE A 264 8.11 -4.41 -15.06
CA ILE A 264 6.93 -3.57 -14.86
C ILE A 264 7.37 -2.11 -14.86
N ASN A 265 6.55 -1.23 -15.40
CA ASN A 265 6.88 0.19 -15.50
C ASN A 265 5.69 1.13 -15.22
N HIS A 266 4.50 0.59 -14.95
CA HIS A 266 3.34 1.43 -14.69
C HIS A 266 2.38 0.79 -13.69
N LEU A 267 1.81 1.64 -12.83
CA LEU A 267 0.80 1.28 -11.86
C LEU A 267 -0.52 1.99 -12.21
N VAL A 268 -1.61 1.24 -12.16
CA VAL A 268 -2.96 1.72 -12.49
C VAL A 268 -4.01 1.19 -11.52
N THR A 269 -5.23 1.74 -11.59
CA THR A 269 -6.34 1.37 -10.72
C THR A 269 -7.44 0.65 -11.49
N VAL A 270 -7.67 -0.61 -11.16
CA VAL A 270 -8.83 -1.39 -11.65
C VAL A 270 -10.05 -1.00 -10.84
N VAL A 271 -11.11 -0.60 -11.53
CA VAL A 271 -12.39 -0.19 -10.93
C VAL A 271 -13.56 -1.09 -11.34
N GLY A 272 -13.30 -2.07 -12.18
CA GLY A 272 -14.34 -2.97 -12.68
C GLY A 272 -13.84 -3.96 -13.73
N TRP A 273 -14.77 -4.63 -14.35
CA TRP A 273 -14.50 -5.59 -15.43
C TRP A 273 -15.69 -5.77 -16.36
N ASP A 274 -15.42 -6.29 -17.56
CA ASP A 274 -16.40 -6.76 -18.51
C ASP A 274 -15.96 -8.12 -19.09
N ASP A 275 -16.67 -9.20 -18.72
CA ASP A 275 -16.38 -10.56 -19.18
C ASP A 275 -16.64 -10.74 -20.67
N ASN A 276 -17.44 -9.85 -21.28
CA ASN A 276 -17.82 -9.88 -22.68
C ASN A 276 -16.98 -8.93 -23.55
N TYR A 277 -15.98 -8.26 -22.96
CA TYR A 277 -15.11 -7.38 -23.75
C TYR A 277 -14.33 -8.21 -24.75
N SER A 278 -14.55 -7.96 -26.05
CA SER A 278 -14.10 -8.86 -27.11
C SER A 278 -12.57 -8.90 -27.26
N ALA A 279 -12.03 -10.10 -27.40
CA ALA A 279 -10.62 -10.34 -27.72
C ALA A 279 -10.18 -9.63 -29.02
N LYS A 280 -11.11 -9.36 -29.94
CA LYS A 280 -10.85 -8.65 -31.20
C LYS A 280 -10.50 -7.18 -31.03
N ASN A 281 -10.77 -6.61 -29.87
CA ASN A 281 -10.45 -5.21 -29.56
C ASN A 281 -8.95 -5.01 -29.28
N PHE A 282 -8.22 -6.07 -28.98
CA PHE A 282 -6.78 -6.01 -28.70
C PHE A 282 -5.97 -6.08 -30.00
N LYS A 283 -4.76 -5.51 -29.99
CA LYS A 283 -3.84 -5.66 -31.12
C LYS A 283 -3.49 -7.14 -31.32
N THR A 284 -3.32 -7.55 -32.59
CA THR A 284 -2.89 -8.91 -32.94
C THR A 284 -1.58 -9.31 -32.23
N ALA A 285 -0.65 -8.36 -32.10
CA ALA A 285 0.62 -8.56 -31.42
C ALA A 285 0.48 -8.90 -29.91
N SER A 286 -0.67 -8.63 -29.31
CA SER A 286 -0.96 -8.94 -27.90
C SER A 286 -1.36 -10.39 -27.65
N ASN A 287 -1.64 -11.17 -28.71
CA ASN A 287 -1.99 -12.59 -28.65
C ASN A 287 -3.20 -12.93 -27.75
N VAL A 288 -4.14 -11.99 -27.57
CA VAL A 288 -5.35 -12.23 -26.78
C VAL A 288 -6.29 -13.17 -27.54
N THR A 289 -6.71 -14.26 -26.88
CA THR A 289 -7.49 -15.35 -27.49
C THR A 289 -8.86 -15.53 -26.88
N ALA A 290 -9.14 -14.94 -25.71
CA ALA A 290 -10.40 -15.03 -25.02
C ALA A 290 -10.92 -13.64 -24.64
N ASP A 291 -12.24 -13.51 -24.61
CA ASP A 291 -12.93 -12.31 -24.16
C ASP A 291 -12.71 -12.07 -22.66
N GLY A 292 -12.87 -10.83 -22.25
CA GLY A 292 -12.76 -10.36 -20.86
C GLY A 292 -11.64 -9.38 -20.65
N ALA A 293 -11.99 -8.27 -19.97
CA ALA A 293 -11.05 -7.22 -19.63
C ALA A 293 -11.38 -6.52 -18.32
N TRP A 294 -10.37 -6.00 -17.68
CA TRP A 294 -10.48 -5.07 -16.57
C TRP A 294 -10.81 -3.67 -17.09
N ILE A 295 -11.66 -2.96 -16.38
CA ILE A 295 -11.92 -1.54 -16.58
C ILE A 295 -10.92 -0.80 -15.68
N VAL A 296 -10.01 -0.06 -16.32
CA VAL A 296 -8.86 0.53 -15.65
C VAL A 296 -8.90 2.04 -15.73
N LYS A 297 -8.84 2.71 -14.59
CA LYS A 297 -8.61 4.14 -14.45
C LYS A 297 -7.11 4.40 -14.53
N ASN A 298 -6.69 5.18 -15.54
CA ASN A 298 -5.30 5.61 -15.70
C ASN A 298 -5.08 6.99 -15.06
N SER A 299 -3.84 7.45 -15.05
CA SER A 299 -3.37 8.73 -14.52
C SER A 299 -2.70 9.61 -15.58
N TRP A 300 -3.17 9.54 -16.83
CA TRP A 300 -2.64 10.32 -17.97
C TRP A 300 -3.65 11.33 -18.54
N GLY A 301 -4.55 11.80 -17.67
CA GLY A 301 -5.58 12.76 -18.03
C GLY A 301 -6.76 12.16 -18.80
N GLU A 302 -7.85 12.93 -18.87
CA GLU A 302 -9.11 12.51 -19.51
C GLU A 302 -9.02 12.42 -21.03
N ASN A 303 -8.03 13.08 -21.64
CA ASN A 303 -7.85 13.06 -23.09
C ASN A 303 -7.19 11.78 -23.60
N TRP A 304 -6.60 10.99 -22.73
CA TRP A 304 -5.99 9.71 -23.05
C TRP A 304 -7.03 8.58 -22.97
N GLY A 305 -6.89 7.57 -23.83
CA GLY A 305 -7.76 6.40 -23.82
C GLY A 305 -9.23 6.73 -24.07
N LYS A 306 -10.11 6.14 -23.28
CA LYS A 306 -11.55 6.42 -23.30
C LYS A 306 -11.89 7.25 -22.06
N ASN A 307 -11.80 8.56 -22.18
CA ASN A 307 -11.98 9.50 -21.07
C ASN A 307 -11.06 9.18 -19.86
N GLY A 308 -9.80 8.85 -20.14
CA GLY A 308 -8.81 8.47 -19.12
C GLY A 308 -8.85 7.02 -18.70
N TYR A 309 -9.75 6.20 -19.24
CA TYR A 309 -9.86 4.78 -18.97
C TYR A 309 -9.37 3.94 -20.15
N PHE A 310 -9.01 2.67 -19.84
CA PHE A 310 -8.70 1.67 -20.85
C PHE A 310 -9.12 0.28 -20.39
N TYR A 311 -9.05 -0.69 -21.29
CA TYR A 311 -9.38 -2.08 -21.05
C TYR A 311 -8.11 -2.92 -21.06
N LEU A 312 -7.80 -3.54 -19.93
CA LEU A 312 -6.64 -4.43 -19.77
C LEU A 312 -7.12 -5.87 -19.82
N SER A 313 -6.59 -6.67 -20.75
CA SER A 313 -6.99 -8.07 -20.89
C SER A 313 -6.74 -8.88 -19.61
N TYR A 314 -7.64 -9.82 -19.29
CA TYR A 314 -7.36 -10.83 -18.27
C TYR A 314 -6.14 -11.69 -18.60
N GLN A 315 -5.76 -11.77 -19.89
CA GLN A 315 -4.63 -12.54 -20.38
C GLN A 315 -3.33 -11.73 -20.45
N ASP A 316 -3.30 -10.52 -19.94
CA ASP A 316 -2.07 -9.74 -19.86
C ASP A 316 -1.01 -10.51 -19.05
N GLY A 317 0.14 -10.75 -19.67
CA GLY A 317 1.19 -11.57 -19.07
C GLY A 317 2.12 -10.83 -18.11
N SER A 318 1.90 -9.53 -17.92
CA SER A 318 2.75 -8.69 -17.08
C SER A 318 2.08 -8.22 -15.79
N ILE A 319 0.80 -8.51 -15.60
CA ILE A 319 0.09 -8.09 -14.37
C ILE A 319 0.78 -8.67 -13.16
N ASN A 320 1.11 -7.78 -12.24
CA ASN A 320 1.80 -8.12 -11.00
C ASN A 320 1.14 -7.38 -9.83
N ASN A 321 1.19 -7.95 -8.65
CA ASN A 321 0.74 -7.42 -7.37
C ASN A 321 -0.63 -6.71 -7.40
N LEU A 322 -1.48 -7.08 -6.49
CA LEU A 322 -2.75 -6.41 -6.25
C LEU A 322 -2.71 -5.74 -4.89
N VAL A 323 -3.07 -4.46 -4.85
CA VAL A 323 -3.25 -3.74 -3.59
C VAL A 323 -4.64 -3.11 -3.57
N ALA A 324 -5.35 -3.31 -2.47
CA ALA A 324 -6.56 -2.56 -2.16
C ALA A 324 -6.37 -1.87 -0.81
N ALA A 325 -7.08 -0.78 -0.57
CA ALA A 325 -6.99 -0.05 0.68
C ALA A 325 -8.35 0.45 1.13
N SER A 326 -8.52 0.54 2.45
CA SER A 326 -9.63 1.25 3.06
C SER A 326 -9.10 2.42 3.90
N ALA A 327 -9.84 3.52 3.90
CA ALA A 327 -9.44 4.76 4.57
C ALA A 327 -10.53 5.28 5.50
N THR A 328 -10.13 6.16 6.39
CA THR A 328 -11.02 6.99 7.22
C THR A 328 -10.58 8.45 7.11
N ASN A 329 -11.53 9.37 7.21
CA ASN A 329 -11.25 10.81 7.31
C ASN A 329 -11.01 11.26 8.76
N GLN A 330 -11.28 10.40 9.72
CA GLN A 330 -11.06 10.70 11.13
C GLN A 330 -10.68 9.43 11.89
N PRO A 331 -9.44 9.30 12.33
CA PRO A 331 -9.02 8.23 13.22
C PRO A 331 -9.81 8.25 14.52
N LYS A 332 -10.09 7.09 15.08
CA LYS A 332 -10.79 6.94 16.36
C LYS A 332 -9.97 7.47 17.54
N TYR A 333 -8.66 7.36 17.44
CA TYR A 333 -7.69 7.76 18.46
C TYR A 333 -6.83 8.92 17.96
N THR A 334 -6.21 9.63 18.87
CA THR A 334 -5.42 10.84 18.57
C THR A 334 -3.94 10.58 18.38
N ASN A 335 -3.43 9.47 18.91
CA ASN A 335 -2.02 9.12 18.85
C ASN A 335 -1.83 7.81 18.12
N ASN A 336 -0.79 7.74 17.27
CA ASN A 336 -0.33 6.55 16.60
C ASN A 336 1.16 6.35 16.89
N TYR A 337 1.51 5.22 17.47
CA TYR A 337 2.88 4.84 17.79
C TYR A 337 3.35 3.78 16.80
N PHE A 338 4.49 3.99 16.15
CA PHE A 338 4.99 3.11 15.11
C PHE A 338 6.52 3.12 15.04
N TYR A 339 7.09 2.10 14.39
CA TYR A 339 8.50 2.02 14.04
C TYR A 339 8.74 1.75 12.55
N ASP A 340 7.75 1.24 11.84
CA ASP A 340 7.88 0.62 10.53
C ASP A 340 7.37 1.52 9.38
N GLY A 341 7.44 2.84 9.55
CA GLY A 341 6.75 3.80 8.68
C GLY A 341 7.19 3.85 7.22
N THR A 342 8.35 3.35 6.89
CA THR A 342 8.83 3.26 5.50
C THR A 342 9.50 1.93 5.24
N CYS A 343 9.24 0.94 6.08
CA CYS A 343 9.85 -0.35 5.91
C CYS A 343 9.17 -1.18 4.81
N GLY A 344 9.66 -2.25 4.49
CA GLY A 344 9.45 -3.11 3.36
C GLY A 344 10.80 -3.50 2.82
N LEU A 345 11.85 -3.08 3.52
CA LEU A 345 13.23 -3.39 3.17
C LEU A 345 13.65 -4.76 3.69
N SER A 346 12.97 -5.27 4.73
CA SER A 346 13.20 -6.63 5.23
C SER A 346 11.98 -7.16 5.97
N ALA A 347 11.82 -8.47 5.97
CA ALA A 347 10.81 -9.17 6.72
C ALA A 347 11.43 -10.26 7.58
N LEU A 348 10.72 -10.69 8.62
CA LEU A 348 11.11 -11.80 9.47
C LEU A 348 10.13 -12.95 9.32
N ALA A 349 10.64 -14.15 9.15
CA ALA A 349 9.83 -15.36 9.27
C ALA A 349 9.55 -15.62 10.74
N MET A 350 8.28 -15.82 11.07
CA MET A 350 7.84 -16.25 12.39
C MET A 350 7.21 -17.63 12.31
N TYR A 351 7.60 -18.51 13.20
CA TYR A 351 6.98 -19.82 13.36
C TYR A 351 5.94 -19.81 14.47
N ALA A 352 5.11 -20.84 14.51
CA ALA A 352 4.20 -21.04 15.64
C ALA A 352 4.96 -21.06 16.97
N GLY A 353 4.60 -20.18 17.88
CA GLY A 353 5.29 -20.00 19.16
C GLY A 353 6.28 -18.85 19.22
N ASP A 354 6.70 -18.30 18.09
CA ASP A 354 7.58 -17.12 18.06
C ASP A 354 6.84 -15.87 18.52
N LYS A 355 7.60 -14.95 19.10
CA LYS A 355 7.09 -13.69 19.63
C LYS A 355 7.90 -12.54 19.10
N ILE A 356 7.20 -11.47 18.74
CA ILE A 356 7.77 -10.15 18.49
C ILE A 356 7.17 -9.15 19.47
N ALA A 357 7.87 -8.06 19.71
CA ALA A 357 7.37 -7.00 20.56
C ALA A 357 7.82 -5.63 20.09
N SER A 358 6.91 -4.66 20.17
CA SER A 358 7.24 -3.25 20.07
C SER A 358 7.11 -2.59 21.43
N VAL A 359 8.08 -1.75 21.79
CA VAL A 359 8.09 -1.01 23.06
C VAL A 359 7.96 0.47 22.76
N PHE A 360 6.99 1.09 23.37
CA PHE A 360 6.71 2.52 23.21
C PHE A 360 6.70 3.24 24.56
N ARG A 361 6.81 4.56 24.49
CA ARG A 361 6.63 5.43 25.65
C ARG A 361 5.42 6.31 25.41
N ALA A 362 4.46 6.27 26.34
CA ALA A 362 3.26 7.10 26.24
C ALA A 362 3.62 8.59 26.21
N SER A 363 2.91 9.36 25.39
CA SER A 363 3.13 10.80 25.24
C SER A 363 3.21 11.51 26.58
N ALA A 364 4.14 12.45 26.69
CA ALA A 364 4.33 13.25 27.91
C ALA A 364 3.37 14.45 28.01
N GLY A 365 2.34 14.53 27.13
CA GLY A 365 1.42 15.67 27.09
C GLY A 365 0.36 15.63 28.19
N ASN A 366 -0.01 16.78 28.71
CA ASN A 366 -1.22 17.14 29.51
C ASN A 366 -1.54 16.38 30.81
N GLY A 367 -0.66 15.54 31.35
CA GLY A 367 -0.87 14.89 32.66
C GLY A 367 -1.96 13.81 32.71
N LYS A 368 -2.42 13.30 31.56
CA LYS A 368 -3.48 12.30 31.47
C LYS A 368 -2.95 10.95 31.02
N ALA A 369 -3.61 9.88 31.44
CA ALA A 369 -3.41 8.56 30.88
C ALA A 369 -3.92 8.49 29.45
N GLU A 370 -3.27 7.69 28.61
CA GLU A 370 -3.73 7.36 27.29
C GLU A 370 -4.54 6.06 27.29
N LYS A 371 -5.39 5.90 26.29
CA LYS A 371 -6.12 4.66 26.03
C LYS A 371 -5.56 4.00 24.76
N LEU A 372 -4.94 2.85 24.92
CA LEU A 372 -4.57 1.98 23.80
C LEU A 372 -5.78 1.10 23.46
N GLY A 373 -6.32 1.22 22.28
CA GLY A 373 -7.53 0.49 21.88
C GLY A 373 -7.45 -0.15 20.49
N GLU A 374 -6.38 0.12 19.74
CA GLU A 374 -6.14 -0.50 18.44
C GLU A 374 -4.67 -0.93 18.29
N VAL A 375 -4.46 -2.00 17.56
CA VAL A 375 -3.13 -2.43 17.09
C VAL A 375 -3.17 -2.68 15.60
N THR A 376 -2.14 -2.24 14.90
CA THR A 376 -1.97 -2.48 13.47
C THR A 376 -0.87 -3.52 13.28
N LEU A 377 -1.17 -4.57 12.53
CA LEU A 377 -0.24 -5.64 12.20
C LEU A 377 -0.07 -5.73 10.69
N ALA A 378 1.16 -5.95 10.25
CA ALA A 378 1.47 -6.23 8.87
C ALA A 378 1.93 -7.68 8.72
N ALA A 379 1.39 -8.38 7.72
CA ALA A 379 1.80 -9.73 7.37
C ALA A 379 1.84 -9.89 5.86
N LEU A 380 2.84 -10.62 5.38
CA LEU A 380 3.01 -10.92 3.98
C LEU A 380 2.38 -12.27 3.58
N THR A 381 1.74 -12.95 4.52
CA THR A 381 1.03 -14.22 4.34
C THR A 381 -0.43 -14.10 4.72
N THR A 382 -1.22 -15.12 4.38
CA THR A 382 -2.66 -15.17 4.64
C THR A 382 -3.00 -16.08 5.82
N ASN A 383 -4.22 -15.92 6.34
CA ASN A 383 -4.79 -16.79 7.40
C ASN A 383 -3.96 -16.82 8.70
N ASN A 384 -3.37 -15.69 9.06
CA ASN A 384 -2.58 -15.58 10.28
C ASN A 384 -3.48 -15.49 11.52
N THR A 385 -3.03 -16.13 12.59
CA THR A 385 -3.66 -16.03 13.90
C THR A 385 -2.62 -15.65 14.93
N TYR A 386 -2.92 -14.60 15.70
CA TYR A 386 -2.03 -14.06 16.71
C TYR A 386 -2.66 -14.10 18.09
N LYS A 387 -1.82 -14.15 19.13
CA LYS A 387 -2.18 -13.72 20.47
C LYS A 387 -1.43 -12.45 20.83
N VAL A 388 -2.17 -11.42 21.21
CA VAL A 388 -1.62 -10.11 21.57
C VAL A 388 -1.77 -9.89 23.07
N GLN A 389 -0.66 -9.53 23.71
CA GLN A 389 -0.61 -9.10 25.12
C GLN A 389 0.01 -7.71 25.19
N VAL A 390 -0.60 -6.83 25.97
CA VAL A 390 -0.03 -5.53 26.31
C VAL A 390 0.56 -5.61 27.71
N TYR A 391 1.79 -5.14 27.87
CA TYR A 391 2.41 -4.95 29.19
C TYR A 391 2.55 -3.46 29.48
N THR A 392 2.01 -3.02 30.60
CA THR A 392 2.07 -1.62 31.04
C THR A 392 3.11 -1.42 32.12
N ASN A 393 3.62 -0.18 32.25
CA ASN A 393 4.59 0.20 33.29
C ASN A 393 5.82 -0.71 33.29
N LEU A 394 6.48 -0.83 32.15
CA LEU A 394 7.69 -1.63 32.02
C LEU A 394 8.75 -1.16 33.00
N LYS A 395 9.35 -2.09 33.75
CA LYS A 395 10.46 -1.83 34.69
C LYS A 395 11.79 -1.69 33.93
N ASN A 396 11.89 -2.34 32.79
CA ASN A 396 13.04 -2.31 31.89
C ASN A 396 12.53 -2.26 30.46
N ALA A 397 12.79 -1.19 29.74
CA ALA A 397 12.38 -1.05 28.34
C ALA A 397 13.05 -2.07 27.39
N LYS A 398 14.15 -2.70 27.84
CA LYS A 398 14.81 -3.80 27.10
C LYS A 398 14.18 -5.17 27.34
N ASP A 399 13.22 -5.27 28.27
CA ASP A 399 12.42 -6.47 28.51
C ASP A 399 10.94 -6.14 28.31
N PRO A 400 10.37 -6.47 27.15
CA PRO A 400 8.98 -6.14 26.83
C PRO A 400 7.95 -6.83 27.74
N THR A 401 8.37 -7.78 28.56
CA THR A 401 7.50 -8.50 29.52
C THR A 401 7.71 -8.08 30.97
N SER A 402 8.58 -7.10 31.23
CA SER A 402 8.92 -6.64 32.61
C SER A 402 7.83 -5.83 33.29
N GLY A 403 6.74 -5.51 32.58
CA GLY A 403 5.61 -4.75 33.10
C GLY A 403 4.48 -5.61 33.65
N THR A 404 3.34 -4.97 33.86
CA THR A 404 2.10 -5.65 34.27
C THR A 404 1.30 -6.05 33.03
N PRO A 405 0.93 -7.33 32.86
CA PRO A 405 0.11 -7.74 31.73
C PRO A 405 -1.29 -7.11 31.88
N ALA A 406 -1.79 -6.50 30.81
CA ALA A 406 -3.08 -5.83 30.81
C ALA A 406 -4.25 -6.81 30.73
N TYR A 407 -4.04 -7.96 30.12
CA TYR A 407 -5.08 -8.97 29.95
C TYR A 407 -4.73 -10.24 30.73
N ALA A 408 -5.72 -10.81 31.43
CA ALA A 408 -5.58 -12.11 32.09
C ALA A 408 -5.32 -13.25 31.07
N THR A 409 -5.90 -13.11 29.88
CA THR A 409 -5.67 -13.98 28.73
C THR A 409 -5.37 -13.10 27.52
N PRO A 410 -4.28 -13.34 26.77
CA PRO A 410 -3.97 -12.58 25.58
C PRO A 410 -5.12 -12.58 24.57
N VAL A 411 -5.31 -11.45 23.88
CA VAL A 411 -6.36 -11.27 22.86
C VAL A 411 -5.98 -12.07 21.61
N THR A 412 -6.92 -12.85 21.07
CA THR A 412 -6.72 -13.55 19.80
C THR A 412 -7.19 -12.69 18.64
N LEU A 413 -6.31 -12.46 17.66
CA LEU A 413 -6.59 -11.73 16.44
C LEU A 413 -6.40 -12.67 15.25
N ARG A 414 -7.21 -12.45 14.21
CA ARG A 414 -7.12 -13.21 12.95
C ARG A 414 -6.96 -12.24 11.80
N GLN A 415 -5.95 -12.47 10.99
CA GLN A 415 -5.67 -11.71 9.77
C GLN A 415 -5.81 -12.64 8.57
N PRO A 416 -6.96 -12.61 7.87
CA PRO A 416 -7.22 -13.55 6.78
C PRO A 416 -6.43 -13.22 5.52
N MET A 417 -6.10 -11.95 5.28
CA MET A 417 -5.39 -11.47 4.10
C MET A 417 -3.98 -11.03 4.44
N ALA A 418 -3.06 -11.18 3.49
CA ALA A 418 -1.81 -10.44 3.52
C ALA A 418 -2.09 -8.93 3.48
N GLY A 419 -1.22 -8.14 4.08
CA GLY A 419 -1.36 -6.69 4.11
C GLY A 419 -1.21 -6.09 5.49
N ILE A 420 -1.73 -4.89 5.65
CA ILE A 420 -1.72 -4.11 6.89
C ILE A 420 -3.14 -4.04 7.40
N MET A 421 -3.38 -4.56 8.60
CA MET A 421 -4.72 -4.58 9.19
C MET A 421 -4.72 -3.98 10.59
N THR A 422 -5.72 -3.15 10.87
CA THR A 422 -5.94 -2.53 12.17
C THR A 422 -7.03 -3.27 12.92
N PHE A 423 -6.70 -3.72 14.12
CA PHE A 423 -7.55 -4.52 14.98
C PHE A 423 -7.95 -3.75 16.24
N GLN A 424 -9.23 -3.82 16.59
CA GLN A 424 -9.70 -3.38 17.90
C GLN A 424 -9.24 -4.37 18.97
N ILE A 425 -8.73 -3.83 20.08
CA ILE A 425 -8.43 -4.60 21.28
C ILE A 425 -9.17 -4.00 22.48
N PRO A 426 -9.41 -4.74 23.56
CA PRO A 426 -9.94 -4.15 24.78
C PRO A 426 -9.05 -2.99 25.24
N GLU A 427 -9.65 -1.85 25.57
CA GLU A 427 -8.92 -0.64 25.93
C GLU A 427 -8.03 -0.84 27.16
N VAL A 428 -6.79 -0.40 27.05
CA VAL A 428 -5.80 -0.43 28.13
C VAL A 428 -5.40 1.00 28.49
N LEU A 429 -5.46 1.34 29.76
CA LEU A 429 -4.95 2.62 30.27
C LEU A 429 -3.43 2.57 30.40
N ILE A 430 -2.76 3.50 29.72
CA ILE A 430 -1.31 3.67 29.77
C ILE A 430 -1.02 4.96 30.54
N SER A 431 -0.28 4.86 31.63
CA SER A 431 0.10 6.02 32.41
C SER A 431 1.01 6.94 31.60
N GLN A 432 0.81 8.24 31.69
CA GLN A 432 1.63 9.23 31.03
C GLN A 432 3.13 9.00 31.29
N GLY A 433 3.93 9.08 30.25
CA GLY A 433 5.38 8.95 30.31
C GLY A 433 5.90 7.56 30.68
N SER A 434 4.99 6.58 30.87
CA SER A 434 5.38 5.21 31.13
C SER A 434 5.71 4.48 29.84
N SER A 435 6.65 3.52 29.91
CA SER A 435 6.91 2.59 28.82
C SER A 435 5.91 1.43 28.87
N TYR A 436 5.45 1.02 27.71
CA TYR A 436 4.58 -0.13 27.51
C TYR A 436 5.03 -0.93 26.30
N SER A 437 4.57 -2.16 26.21
CA SER A 437 4.87 -3.02 25.05
C SER A 437 3.61 -3.68 24.51
N ILE A 438 3.66 -3.98 23.22
CA ILE A 438 2.71 -4.84 22.54
C ILE A 438 3.50 -6.09 22.14
N VAL A 439 3.14 -7.24 22.72
CA VAL A 439 3.77 -8.53 22.45
C VAL A 439 2.83 -9.37 21.61
N VAL A 440 3.29 -9.78 20.44
CA VAL A 440 2.53 -10.59 19.47
C VAL A 440 3.15 -11.99 19.43
N LEU A 441 2.34 -13.00 19.72
CA LEU A 441 2.68 -14.41 19.59
C LEU A 441 2.04 -14.95 18.32
N SER A 442 2.82 -15.50 17.42
CA SER A 442 2.31 -16.22 16.25
C SER A 442 1.81 -17.60 16.66
N LEU A 443 0.59 -17.95 16.19
CA LEU A 443 0.01 -19.30 16.40
C LEU A 443 0.12 -20.18 15.17
N ILE A 444 0.42 -19.58 14.01
CA ILE A 444 0.56 -20.27 12.73
C ILE A 444 1.86 -19.77 12.10
N HIS A 445 2.46 -20.57 11.24
CA HIS A 445 3.64 -20.17 10.47
C HIS A 445 3.32 -18.97 9.59
N ILE A 446 4.11 -17.93 9.73
CA ILE A 446 3.98 -16.69 8.94
C ILE A 446 5.19 -16.60 8.02
#